data_f48cf50f73866af7a1ef3154e4542f04
#
_entry.id   f48cf50f73866af7a1ef3154e4542f04
#
_cell.length_a   1.000
_cell.length_b   1.000
_cell.length_c   1.000
_cell.angle_alpha   90.00
_cell.angle_beta   90.00
_cell.angle_gamma   90.00
#
_symmetry.space_group_name_H-M   'P 1'
#
loop_
_entity.id
_entity.type
_entity.pdbx_description
1 polymer ?
#
loop_
_entity_poly.entity_id
_entity_poly.type
_entity_poly.pdbx_seq_one_letter_code
_entity_poly.pdbx_strand_id
1 'polypeptide(L)'
;MSTPYSYLIAEDEPLLARALAQQLSQHWPAAHCAGIAANGAEALKLADEFSPDVAFLDVRMPQLDGLEAARQLCLRQHPPLIVFVTAYDAYALDAFETAAIDYLLKPVETARLAKCIERLSGQLSRGTNDGSAGEMATRIAELLGSGATRKEKLRFIRAGAGTTVKLIPVNEILWFEAEDKYITVATRDGDSIIRMPLRELLEQLDDEIFWQIHRGTVVNSQHIALAKRDELGHLTLTLKGRKDEIAVSRQFAHLFKQM
;
A
#
# COMPACT_ATOMS: atom_id res chain seq x y z
N MET A 1 3.93 22.06 34.35
CA MET A 1 4.76 20.88 34.06
C MET A 1 4.07 20.16 32.94
N SER A 2 4.72 20.05 31.77
CA SER A 2 4.13 19.30 30.66
C SER A 2 3.92 17.86 31.08
N THR A 3 2.71 17.34 30.87
CA THR A 3 2.40 15.94 31.04
C THR A 3 3.30 15.12 30.10
N PRO A 4 4.00 14.09 30.55
CA PRO A 4 4.83 13.28 29.67
C PRO A 4 3.97 12.63 28.60
N TYR A 5 4.44 12.62 27.37
CA TYR A 5 3.78 11.92 26.26
C TYR A 5 3.79 10.41 26.48
N SER A 6 2.85 9.72 25.90
CA SER A 6 2.74 8.27 25.97
C SER A 6 2.73 7.64 24.59
N TYR A 7 3.35 6.46 24.47
CA TYR A 7 3.31 5.69 23.22
C TYR A 7 3.05 4.21 23.47
N LEU A 8 2.42 3.55 22.49
CA LEU A 8 2.35 2.10 22.44
C LEU A 8 3.22 1.58 21.28
N ILE A 9 3.66 0.34 21.40
CA ILE A 9 4.37 -0.40 20.35
C ILE A 9 3.56 -1.65 20.05
N ALA A 10 3.29 -1.92 18.76
CA ALA A 10 2.73 -3.19 18.31
C ALA A 10 3.73 -3.87 17.38
N GLU A 11 4.26 -5.01 17.81
CA GLU A 11 5.33 -5.76 17.18
C GLU A 11 5.26 -7.22 17.63
N ASP A 12 5.16 -8.15 16.70
CA ASP A 12 5.03 -9.58 17.01
C ASP A 12 6.36 -10.26 17.37
N GLU A 13 7.49 -9.63 17.03
CA GLU A 13 8.83 -10.09 17.42
C GLU A 13 9.29 -9.42 18.72
N PRO A 14 9.31 -10.15 19.88
CA PRO A 14 9.58 -9.54 21.19
C PRO A 14 10.95 -8.87 21.31
N LEU A 15 11.96 -9.33 20.55
CA LEU A 15 13.29 -8.73 20.55
C LEU A 15 13.29 -7.38 19.84
N LEU A 16 12.57 -7.25 18.72
CA LEU A 16 12.44 -6.01 17.98
C LEU A 16 11.60 -4.98 18.76
N ALA A 17 10.52 -5.42 19.39
CA ALA A 17 9.70 -4.58 20.26
C ALA A 17 10.52 -3.96 21.39
N ARG A 18 11.33 -4.78 22.09
CA ARG A 18 12.22 -4.33 23.19
C ARG A 18 13.32 -3.40 22.68
N ALA A 19 13.92 -3.70 21.53
CA ALA A 19 14.95 -2.85 20.92
C ALA A 19 14.39 -1.45 20.58
N LEU A 20 13.20 -1.40 19.98
CA LEU A 20 12.53 -0.14 19.69
C LEU A 20 12.17 0.64 20.97
N ALA A 21 11.62 -0.03 21.98
CA ALA A 21 11.29 0.58 23.27
C ALA A 21 12.55 1.17 23.95
N GLN A 22 13.68 0.46 23.90
CA GLN A 22 14.95 0.93 24.42
C GLN A 22 15.45 2.16 23.67
N GLN A 23 15.41 2.15 22.34
CA GLN A 23 15.79 3.31 21.52
C GLN A 23 14.89 4.54 21.82
N LEU A 24 13.57 4.33 21.89
CA LEU A 24 12.63 5.40 22.24
C LEU A 24 12.91 5.97 23.64
N SER A 25 13.12 5.12 24.64
CA SER A 25 13.44 5.59 26.00
C SER A 25 14.74 6.41 26.08
N GLN A 26 15.73 6.09 25.24
CA GLN A 26 17.00 6.80 25.17
C GLN A 26 16.89 8.15 24.43
N HIS A 27 16.14 8.18 23.34
CA HIS A 27 16.07 9.33 22.44
C HIS A 27 14.85 10.24 22.66
N TRP A 28 13.84 9.75 23.40
CA TRP A 28 12.63 10.50 23.71
C TRP A 28 12.27 10.45 25.21
N PRO A 29 13.09 11.03 26.08
CA PRO A 29 12.89 10.98 27.54
C PRO A 29 11.60 11.69 28.01
N ALA A 30 10.98 12.53 27.16
CA ALA A 30 9.70 13.18 27.44
C ALA A 30 8.49 12.27 27.21
N ALA A 31 8.69 11.04 26.71
CA ALA A 31 7.63 10.08 26.47
C ALA A 31 7.86 8.78 27.24
N HIS A 32 6.79 8.07 27.61
CA HIS A 32 6.86 6.79 28.26
C HIS A 32 6.09 5.73 27.45
N CYS A 33 6.54 4.48 27.56
CA CYS A 33 5.86 3.35 26.93
C CYS A 33 4.63 2.98 27.76
N ALA A 34 3.44 3.13 27.17
CA ALA A 34 2.18 2.73 27.81
C ALA A 34 1.96 1.20 27.70
N GLY A 35 2.52 0.55 26.67
CA GLY A 35 2.43 -0.90 26.51
C GLY A 35 3.08 -1.37 25.22
N ILE A 36 3.33 -2.70 25.19
CA ILE A 36 3.82 -3.43 24.02
C ILE A 36 2.80 -4.52 23.71
N ALA A 37 2.29 -4.52 22.49
CA ALA A 37 1.34 -5.48 21.94
C ALA A 37 2.05 -6.44 20.97
N ALA A 38 1.68 -7.71 20.96
CA ALA A 38 2.20 -8.70 20.02
C ALA A 38 1.39 -8.80 18.72
N ASN A 39 0.30 -8.03 18.59
CA ASN A 39 -0.57 -7.98 17.40
C ASN A 39 -1.47 -6.75 17.45
N GLY A 40 -2.16 -6.46 16.32
CA GLY A 40 -3.04 -5.31 16.23
C GLY A 40 -4.24 -5.37 17.20
N ALA A 41 -4.79 -6.54 17.49
CA ALA A 41 -5.93 -6.67 18.41
C ALA A 41 -5.54 -6.33 19.86
N GLU A 42 -4.34 -6.68 20.27
CA GLU A 42 -3.77 -6.25 21.56
C GLU A 42 -3.48 -4.75 21.57
N ALA A 43 -2.95 -4.20 20.47
CA ALA A 43 -2.70 -2.77 20.34
C ALA A 43 -3.98 -1.95 20.53
N LEU A 44 -5.09 -2.40 19.95
CA LEU A 44 -6.40 -1.75 20.14
C LEU A 44 -6.85 -1.77 21.59
N LYS A 45 -6.69 -2.88 22.32
CA LYS A 45 -7.02 -2.99 23.74
C LYS A 45 -6.17 -2.03 24.60
N LEU A 46 -4.85 -2.03 24.36
CA LEU A 46 -3.95 -1.11 25.08
C LEU A 46 -4.29 0.35 24.80
N ALA A 47 -4.67 0.66 23.55
CA ALA A 47 -5.09 2.01 23.21
C ALA A 47 -6.42 2.42 23.86
N ASP A 48 -7.36 1.47 24.11
CA ASP A 48 -8.58 1.73 24.88
C ASP A 48 -8.28 1.96 26.37
N GLU A 49 -7.31 1.25 26.92
CA GLU A 49 -6.94 1.32 28.34
C GLU A 49 -6.11 2.56 28.67
N PHE A 50 -5.12 2.89 27.82
CA PHE A 50 -4.12 3.92 28.15
C PHE A 50 -4.24 5.21 27.34
N SER A 51 -5.04 5.22 26.27
CA SER A 51 -5.21 6.39 25.37
C SER A 51 -3.87 7.03 24.97
N PRO A 52 -2.95 6.29 24.34
CA PRO A 52 -1.61 6.79 24.03
C PRO A 52 -1.63 7.91 23.00
N ASP A 53 -0.66 8.82 23.09
CA ASP A 53 -0.50 9.93 22.12
C ASP A 53 0.07 9.44 20.77
N VAL A 54 0.85 8.35 20.79
CA VAL A 54 1.52 7.80 19.60
C VAL A 54 1.40 6.28 19.57
N ALA A 55 1.21 5.69 18.38
CA ALA A 55 1.27 4.27 18.16
C ALA A 55 2.34 3.93 17.11
N PHE A 56 3.34 3.16 17.52
CA PHE A 56 4.33 2.54 16.64
C PHE A 56 3.83 1.15 16.26
N LEU A 57 3.56 0.90 14.98
CA LEU A 57 2.92 -0.32 14.51
C LEU A 57 3.79 -1.01 13.47
N ASP A 58 4.10 -2.31 13.67
CA ASP A 58 4.55 -3.11 12.54
C ASP A 58 3.38 -3.34 11.59
N VAL A 59 3.65 -3.30 10.30
CA VAL A 59 2.66 -3.55 9.25
C VAL A 59 2.22 -5.01 9.28
N ARG A 60 3.15 -5.94 9.46
CA ARG A 60 2.87 -7.37 9.43
C ARG A 60 2.85 -7.98 10.83
N MET A 61 1.66 -8.28 11.30
CA MET A 61 1.45 -8.95 12.58
C MET A 61 0.37 -10.03 12.44
N PRO A 62 0.40 -11.10 13.27
CA PRO A 62 -0.64 -12.12 13.27
C PRO A 62 -1.98 -11.57 13.77
N GLN A 63 -3.08 -12.26 13.46
CA GLN A 63 -4.48 -11.96 13.83
C GLN A 63 -5.00 -10.66 13.20
N LEU A 64 -4.50 -9.51 13.62
CA LEU A 64 -4.84 -8.20 13.07
C LEU A 64 -3.53 -7.49 12.70
N ASP A 65 -3.38 -7.14 11.43
CA ASP A 65 -2.21 -6.45 10.93
C ASP A 65 -2.17 -4.97 11.38
N GLY A 66 -1.00 -4.33 11.22
CA GLY A 66 -0.81 -2.96 11.69
C GLY A 66 -1.59 -1.92 10.89
N LEU A 67 -1.91 -2.21 9.64
CA LEU A 67 -2.69 -1.29 8.79
C LEU A 67 -4.14 -1.23 9.24
N GLU A 68 -4.72 -2.40 9.50
CA GLU A 68 -6.08 -2.49 10.00
C GLU A 68 -6.19 -1.95 11.44
N ALA A 69 -5.17 -2.22 12.29
CA ALA A 69 -5.08 -1.61 13.61
C ALA A 69 -5.01 -0.07 13.54
N ALA A 70 -4.19 0.49 12.64
CA ALA A 70 -4.10 1.93 12.42
C ALA A 70 -5.43 2.54 11.99
N ARG A 71 -6.17 1.89 11.07
CA ARG A 71 -7.51 2.34 10.65
C ARG A 71 -8.45 2.46 11.84
N GLN A 72 -8.51 1.43 12.67
CA GLN A 72 -9.40 1.43 13.85
C GLN A 72 -8.97 2.43 14.90
N LEU A 73 -7.66 2.67 15.09
CA LEU A 73 -7.12 3.70 15.97
C LEU A 73 -7.50 5.11 15.51
N CYS A 74 -7.44 5.37 14.21
CA CYS A 74 -7.79 6.68 13.63
C CYS A 74 -9.27 7.04 13.73
N LEU A 75 -10.16 6.05 13.89
CA LEU A 75 -11.62 6.27 14.07
C LEU A 75 -12.00 6.63 15.51
N ARG A 76 -11.07 6.68 16.45
CA ARG A 76 -11.34 6.99 17.85
C ARG A 76 -11.56 8.49 18.07
N GLN A 77 -12.19 8.82 19.17
CA GLN A 77 -12.43 10.21 19.57
C GLN A 77 -11.12 10.99 19.77
N HIS A 78 -10.07 10.31 20.27
CA HIS A 78 -8.71 10.82 20.43
C HIS A 78 -7.75 9.85 19.73
N PRO A 79 -7.55 10.01 18.41
CA PRO A 79 -6.70 9.12 17.65
C PRO A 79 -5.21 9.40 17.99
N PRO A 80 -4.41 8.35 18.23
CA PRO A 80 -2.97 8.51 18.38
C PRO A 80 -2.33 8.89 17.04
N LEU A 81 -1.18 9.55 17.09
CA LEU A 81 -0.32 9.72 15.93
C LEU A 81 0.26 8.36 15.52
N ILE A 82 0.14 7.99 14.27
CA ILE A 82 0.58 6.67 13.79
C ILE A 82 1.98 6.76 13.18
N VAL A 83 2.86 5.83 13.56
CA VAL A 83 4.18 5.60 12.96
C VAL A 83 4.28 4.13 12.59
N PHE A 84 4.51 3.82 11.33
CA PHE A 84 4.77 2.44 10.93
C PHE A 84 6.25 2.10 11.10
N VAL A 85 6.52 0.88 11.60
CA VAL A 85 7.86 0.34 11.79
C VAL A 85 7.92 -1.05 11.14
N THR A 86 8.57 -1.20 9.99
CA THR A 86 8.47 -2.44 9.22
C THR A 86 9.72 -2.76 8.42
N ALA A 87 9.89 -4.03 8.05
CA ALA A 87 10.96 -4.49 7.16
C ALA A 87 10.68 -4.25 5.68
N TYR A 88 9.49 -3.78 5.32
CA TYR A 88 9.10 -3.57 3.92
C TYR A 88 9.51 -2.19 3.43
N ASP A 89 10.04 -2.13 2.20
CA ASP A 89 10.45 -0.89 1.54
C ASP A 89 9.28 0.13 1.47
N ALA A 90 9.60 1.41 1.67
CA ALA A 90 8.66 2.53 1.71
C ALA A 90 7.69 2.60 0.53
N TYR A 91 8.08 2.09 -0.62
CA TYR A 91 7.26 2.10 -1.84
C TYR A 91 5.96 1.25 -1.77
N ALA A 92 5.86 0.33 -0.81
CA ALA A 92 4.64 -0.46 -0.61
C ALA A 92 3.57 0.26 0.22
N LEU A 93 3.93 1.37 0.86
CA LEU A 93 3.08 2.10 1.82
C LEU A 93 2.54 3.44 1.31
N ASP A 94 2.91 3.89 0.09
CA ASP A 94 2.41 5.16 -0.49
C ASP A 94 0.88 5.29 -0.49
N ALA A 95 0.14 4.18 -0.42
CA ALA A 95 -1.32 4.19 -0.29
C ALA A 95 -1.79 4.54 1.13
N PHE A 96 -0.91 4.45 2.13
CA PHE A 96 -1.20 4.70 3.54
C PHE A 96 -0.53 5.98 4.08
N GLU A 97 0.26 6.68 3.26
CA GLU A 97 0.95 7.93 3.63
C GLU A 97 0.02 9.03 4.13
N THR A 98 -1.29 8.93 3.85
CA THR A 98 -2.28 9.93 4.27
C THR A 98 -2.66 9.85 5.75
N ALA A 99 -2.41 8.72 6.43
CA ALA A 99 -2.82 8.51 7.83
C ALA A 99 -1.64 8.42 8.82
N ALA A 100 -0.43 8.12 8.35
CA ALA A 100 0.75 8.00 9.21
C ALA A 100 1.57 9.29 9.22
N ILE A 101 2.08 9.64 10.40
CA ILE A 101 2.98 10.79 10.57
C ILE A 101 4.35 10.51 10.00
N ASP A 102 4.79 9.29 10.18
CA ASP A 102 6.11 8.85 9.74
C ASP A 102 6.19 7.34 9.56
N TYR A 103 7.31 6.93 9.03
CA TYR A 103 7.62 5.59 8.63
C TYR A 103 9.09 5.25 8.94
N LEU A 104 9.33 4.12 9.59
CA LEU A 104 10.64 3.65 9.99
C LEU A 104 10.91 2.26 9.41
N LEU A 105 12.01 2.13 8.65
CA LEU A 105 12.49 0.84 8.16
C LEU A 105 13.24 0.09 9.26
N LYS A 106 13.00 -1.21 9.37
CA LYS A 106 13.80 -2.13 10.19
C LYS A 106 15.08 -2.52 9.42
N PRO A 107 16.26 -2.53 10.05
CA PRO A 107 16.51 -2.10 11.43
C PRO A 107 16.41 -0.58 11.61
N VAL A 108 15.76 -0.14 12.69
CA VAL A 108 15.51 1.29 12.95
C VAL A 108 16.83 2.02 13.21
N GLU A 109 17.20 2.89 12.29
CA GLU A 109 18.39 3.72 12.42
C GLU A 109 18.16 4.89 13.39
N THR A 110 19.10 5.11 14.31
CA THR A 110 19.02 6.16 15.32
C THR A 110 18.77 7.55 14.73
N ALA A 111 19.45 7.89 13.63
CA ALA A 111 19.28 9.19 12.98
C ALA A 111 17.87 9.37 12.39
N ARG A 112 17.27 8.30 11.87
CA ARG A 112 15.91 8.30 11.32
C ARG A 112 14.87 8.40 12.45
N LEU A 113 15.07 7.65 13.54
CA LEU A 113 14.25 7.70 14.74
C LEU A 113 14.25 9.10 15.37
N ALA A 114 15.40 9.76 15.47
CA ALA A 114 15.51 11.13 16.00
C ALA A 114 14.67 12.13 15.20
N LYS A 115 14.70 12.06 13.85
CA LYS A 115 13.86 12.91 12.99
C LYS A 115 12.36 12.62 13.16
N CYS A 116 11.99 11.36 13.34
CA CYS A 116 10.62 10.96 13.64
C CYS A 116 10.14 11.58 14.96
N ILE A 117 10.94 11.46 16.03
CA ILE A 117 10.64 12.03 17.36
C ILE A 117 10.49 13.55 17.28
N GLU A 118 11.33 14.25 16.52
CA GLU A 118 11.22 15.68 16.30
C GLU A 118 9.88 16.07 15.69
N ARG A 119 9.43 15.36 14.65
CA ARG A 119 8.12 15.57 14.01
C ARG A 119 6.97 15.30 14.99
N LEU A 120 7.02 14.17 15.71
CA LEU A 120 6.01 13.81 16.69
C LEU A 120 5.91 14.88 17.79
N SER A 121 7.03 15.29 18.37
CA SER A 121 7.09 16.31 19.41
C SER A 121 6.55 17.66 18.91
N GLY A 122 6.85 18.02 17.66
CA GLY A 122 6.33 19.23 17.02
C GLY A 122 4.82 19.21 16.85
N GLN A 123 4.23 18.08 16.51
CA GLN A 123 2.77 17.94 16.38
C GLN A 123 2.07 17.89 17.73
N LEU A 124 2.59 17.11 18.68
CA LEU A 124 2.03 17.02 20.03
C LEU A 124 2.07 18.37 20.78
N SER A 125 3.12 19.17 20.54
CA SER A 125 3.26 20.50 21.16
C SER A 125 2.30 21.55 20.59
N ARG A 126 1.85 21.40 19.34
CA ARG A 126 0.90 22.33 18.70
C ARG A 126 -0.52 22.18 19.23
N GLY A 127 -0.79 21.12 20.00
CA GLY A 127 -2.12 20.79 20.52
C GLY A 127 -3.07 20.34 19.42
N THR A 128 -3.97 19.45 19.73
CA THR A 128 -5.03 18.92 18.84
C THR A 128 -6.10 19.98 18.45
N ASN A 129 -5.78 21.28 18.50
CA ASN A 129 -6.73 22.38 18.34
C ASN A 129 -6.80 22.98 16.93
N ASP A 130 -6.04 22.47 15.96
CA ASP A 130 -6.21 22.91 14.57
C ASP A 130 -6.53 21.69 13.69
N GLY A 131 -7.77 21.66 13.20
CA GLY A 131 -8.44 20.91 12.12
C GLY A 131 -7.80 19.67 11.46
N SER A 132 -6.56 19.31 11.76
CA SER A 132 -5.87 18.20 11.07
C SER A 132 -6.43 16.82 11.44
N ALA A 133 -6.90 16.62 12.68
CA ALA A 133 -7.56 15.36 13.05
C ALA A 133 -8.92 15.20 12.37
N GLY A 134 -9.66 16.31 12.20
CA GLY A 134 -10.93 16.33 11.45
C GLY A 134 -10.73 16.15 9.95
N GLU A 135 -9.69 16.77 9.36
CA GLU A 135 -9.31 16.54 7.96
C GLU A 135 -8.78 15.13 7.74
N MET A 136 -8.02 14.59 8.69
CA MET A 136 -7.50 13.24 8.65
C MET A 136 -8.63 12.21 8.80
N ALA A 137 -9.55 12.41 9.74
CA ALA A 137 -10.76 11.59 9.88
C ALA A 137 -11.67 11.70 8.65
N THR A 138 -11.79 12.87 8.03
CA THR A 138 -12.57 13.08 6.80
C THR A 138 -11.90 12.41 5.61
N ARG A 139 -10.59 12.49 5.45
CA ARG A 139 -9.83 11.79 4.40
C ARG A 139 -9.85 10.26 4.58
N ILE A 140 -9.77 9.80 5.82
CA ILE A 140 -9.97 8.37 6.13
C ILE A 140 -11.42 7.97 5.87
N ALA A 141 -12.41 8.79 6.22
CA ALA A 141 -13.81 8.55 5.95
C ALA A 141 -14.13 8.61 4.44
N GLU A 142 -13.47 9.46 3.66
CA GLU A 142 -13.54 9.48 2.20
C GLU A 142 -12.93 8.22 1.58
N LEU A 143 -11.80 7.73 2.12
CA LEU A 143 -11.21 6.45 1.76
C LEU A 143 -12.06 5.25 2.21
N LEU A 144 -12.78 5.37 3.33
CA LEU A 144 -13.69 4.35 3.87
C LEU A 144 -15.12 4.49 3.31
N GLY A 145 -15.54 5.72 2.93
CA GLY A 145 -16.88 6.01 2.39
C GLY A 145 -17.10 5.52 0.96
N SER A 146 -16.03 5.20 0.25
CA SER A 146 -16.10 4.37 -0.96
C SER A 146 -16.14 2.89 -0.59
N GLY A 147 -17.11 2.51 0.26
CA GLY A 147 -17.33 1.16 0.76
C GLY A 147 -17.66 0.12 -0.30
N ALA A 148 -16.66 -0.23 -1.07
CA ALA A 148 -16.47 -1.52 -1.70
C ALA A 148 -15.02 -1.88 -1.38
N THR A 149 -14.79 -3.07 -0.90
CA THR A 149 -13.49 -3.71 -0.73
C THR A 149 -12.55 -3.40 -1.91
N ARG A 150 -11.88 -2.26 -1.90
CA ARG A 150 -10.88 -1.93 -2.90
C ARG A 150 -9.66 -2.75 -2.50
N LYS A 151 -9.59 -3.97 -3.00
CA LYS A 151 -8.39 -4.80 -2.96
C LYS A 151 -7.22 -3.91 -3.40
N GLU A 152 -6.14 -3.90 -2.63
CA GLU A 152 -4.94 -3.15 -2.99
C GLU A 152 -4.53 -3.47 -4.42
N LYS A 153 -4.52 -2.45 -5.27
CA LYS A 153 -4.14 -2.60 -6.68
C LYS A 153 -2.62 -2.80 -6.75
N LEU A 154 -2.18 -3.78 -7.53
CA LEU A 154 -0.77 -4.09 -7.72
C LEU A 154 -0.01 -2.88 -8.25
N ARG A 155 1.14 -2.58 -7.63
CA ARG A 155 2.08 -1.55 -8.11
C ARG A 155 3.29 -2.14 -8.82
N PHE A 156 3.67 -3.37 -8.45
CA PHE A 156 4.78 -4.10 -9.04
C PHE A 156 4.40 -5.56 -9.29
N ILE A 157 4.87 -6.07 -10.41
CA ILE A 157 4.85 -7.51 -10.70
C ILE A 157 6.22 -8.09 -10.39
N ARG A 158 6.24 -9.21 -9.67
CA ARG A 158 7.46 -10.00 -9.40
C ARG A 158 7.56 -11.10 -10.43
N ALA A 159 8.43 -10.94 -11.41
CA ALA A 159 8.71 -11.96 -12.41
C ALA A 159 9.97 -12.74 -12.05
N GLY A 160 9.88 -14.06 -11.95
CA GLY A 160 11.01 -14.93 -11.65
C GLY A 160 11.79 -15.26 -12.93
N ALA A 161 13.11 -15.05 -12.94
CA ALA A 161 14.03 -15.50 -13.97
C ALA A 161 15.16 -16.31 -13.31
N GLY A 162 14.95 -17.62 -13.15
CA GLY A 162 15.90 -18.51 -12.47
C GLY A 162 16.09 -18.15 -11.00
N THR A 163 17.29 -17.74 -10.60
CA THR A 163 17.64 -17.30 -9.23
C THR A 163 17.38 -15.82 -8.99
N THR A 164 16.92 -15.06 -10.01
CA THR A 164 16.73 -13.61 -9.95
C THR A 164 15.23 -13.29 -9.99
N VAL A 165 14.78 -12.33 -9.18
CA VAL A 165 13.45 -11.77 -9.24
C VAL A 165 13.52 -10.38 -9.84
N LYS A 166 12.84 -10.18 -10.98
CA LYS A 166 12.69 -8.87 -11.62
C LYS A 166 11.43 -8.21 -11.06
N LEU A 167 11.56 -7.01 -10.52
CA LEU A 167 10.44 -6.17 -10.12
C LEU A 167 10.05 -5.27 -11.31
N ILE A 168 8.82 -5.39 -11.78
CA ILE A 168 8.30 -4.65 -12.94
C ILE A 168 7.22 -3.70 -12.43
N PRO A 169 7.42 -2.38 -12.51
CA PRO A 169 6.39 -1.41 -12.17
C PRO A 169 5.15 -1.61 -13.05
N VAL A 170 3.95 -1.63 -12.46
CA VAL A 170 2.70 -1.91 -13.19
C VAL A 170 2.42 -0.85 -14.26
N ASN A 171 2.83 0.40 -14.04
CA ASN A 171 2.72 1.47 -15.02
C ASN A 171 3.63 1.31 -16.26
N GLU A 172 4.65 0.45 -16.20
CA GLU A 172 5.53 0.12 -17.34
C GLU A 172 5.00 -1.06 -18.16
N ILE A 173 4.00 -1.76 -17.65
CA ILE A 173 3.42 -2.93 -18.30
C ILE A 173 2.45 -2.48 -19.40
N LEU A 174 2.65 -3.02 -20.59
CA LEU A 174 1.84 -2.75 -21.77
C LEU A 174 0.62 -3.66 -21.85
N TRP A 175 0.83 -4.98 -21.65
CA TRP A 175 -0.25 -5.97 -21.56
C TRP A 175 0.19 -7.21 -20.79
N PHE A 176 -0.80 -8.00 -20.41
CA PHE A 176 -0.66 -9.35 -19.88
C PHE A 176 -1.31 -10.33 -20.86
N GLU A 177 -0.67 -11.46 -21.08
CA GLU A 177 -1.21 -12.56 -21.90
C GLU A 177 -1.11 -13.86 -21.14
N ALA A 178 -2.25 -14.49 -20.87
CA ALA A 178 -2.35 -15.75 -20.16
C ALA A 178 -2.19 -16.92 -21.13
N GLU A 179 -1.25 -17.77 -20.84
CA GLU A 179 -1.05 -19.09 -21.42
C GLU A 179 -1.29 -20.15 -20.34
N ASP A 180 -1.58 -21.38 -20.68
CA ASP A 180 -2.06 -22.46 -19.78
C ASP A 180 -1.67 -22.37 -18.28
N LYS A 181 -0.40 -22.12 -17.96
CA LYS A 181 0.13 -22.10 -16.59
C LYS A 181 0.87 -20.81 -16.21
N TYR A 182 1.02 -19.91 -17.15
CA TYR A 182 1.84 -18.71 -16.99
C TYR A 182 1.10 -17.50 -17.55
N ILE A 183 1.49 -16.33 -17.07
CA ILE A 183 1.11 -15.05 -17.65
C ILE A 183 2.38 -14.38 -18.14
N THR A 184 2.41 -14.04 -19.42
CA THR A 184 3.42 -13.18 -20.02
C THR A 184 3.11 -11.74 -19.64
N VAL A 185 4.10 -11.06 -19.10
CA VAL A 185 4.10 -9.65 -18.71
C VAL A 185 4.93 -8.88 -19.74
N ALA A 186 4.28 -8.17 -20.62
CA ALA A 186 4.93 -7.45 -21.71
C ALA A 186 5.22 -5.99 -21.32
N THR A 187 6.49 -5.59 -21.47
CA THR A 187 6.97 -4.21 -21.26
C THR A 187 7.65 -3.70 -22.53
N ARG A 188 8.10 -2.44 -22.54
CA ARG A 188 8.90 -1.91 -23.65
C ARG A 188 10.24 -2.58 -23.81
N ASP A 189 10.83 -3.03 -22.68
CA ASP A 189 12.17 -3.59 -22.64
C ASP A 189 12.20 -5.12 -22.87
N GLY A 190 11.03 -5.75 -22.99
CA GLY A 190 10.87 -7.18 -23.23
C GLY A 190 9.83 -7.83 -22.35
N ASP A 191 9.73 -9.15 -22.48
CA ASP A 191 8.71 -9.95 -21.83
C ASP A 191 9.29 -10.68 -20.61
N SER A 192 8.44 -10.85 -19.62
CA SER A 192 8.73 -11.61 -18.40
C SER A 192 7.56 -12.55 -18.11
N ILE A 193 7.80 -13.59 -17.31
CA ILE A 193 6.77 -14.60 -17.05
C ILE A 193 6.47 -14.64 -15.55
N ILE A 194 5.17 -14.70 -15.20
CA ILE A 194 4.72 -14.94 -13.84
C ILE A 194 3.83 -16.18 -13.77
N ARG A 195 3.77 -16.78 -12.60
CA ARG A 195 2.96 -17.98 -12.36
C ARG A 195 1.82 -17.64 -11.40
N MET A 196 0.70 -17.25 -11.97
CA MET A 196 -0.55 -17.01 -11.23
C MET A 196 -1.75 -17.11 -12.19
N PRO A 197 -2.96 -17.40 -11.70
CA PRO A 197 -4.18 -17.36 -12.52
C PRO A 197 -4.51 -15.92 -12.96
N LEU A 198 -4.94 -15.75 -14.23
CA LEU A 198 -5.35 -14.43 -14.75
C LEU A 198 -6.48 -13.78 -13.92
N ARG A 199 -7.40 -14.61 -13.40
CA ARG A 199 -8.49 -14.14 -12.55
C ARG A 199 -7.97 -13.47 -11.28
N GLU A 200 -6.98 -14.06 -10.63
CA GLU A 200 -6.35 -13.52 -9.43
C GLU A 200 -5.60 -12.22 -9.73
N LEU A 201 -4.91 -12.17 -10.88
CA LEU A 201 -4.25 -10.95 -11.35
C LEU A 201 -5.26 -9.83 -11.58
N LEU A 202 -6.37 -10.09 -12.29
CA LEU A 202 -7.42 -9.10 -12.56
C LEU A 202 -8.04 -8.52 -11.29
N GLU A 203 -8.17 -9.32 -10.23
CA GLU A 203 -8.69 -8.83 -8.94
C GLU A 203 -7.76 -7.83 -8.24
N GLN A 204 -6.47 -7.81 -8.63
CA GLN A 204 -5.43 -6.98 -8.03
C GLN A 204 -5.04 -5.80 -8.96
N LEU A 205 -5.40 -5.83 -10.25
CA LEU A 205 -5.14 -4.75 -11.20
C LEU A 205 -6.17 -3.61 -11.09
N ASP A 206 -5.78 -2.44 -11.56
CA ASP A 206 -6.68 -1.30 -11.71
C ASP A 206 -7.55 -1.46 -12.96
N ASP A 207 -8.86 -1.68 -12.77
CA ASP A 207 -9.85 -1.84 -13.82
C ASP A 207 -10.12 -0.56 -14.64
N GLU A 208 -9.77 0.62 -14.12
CA GLU A 208 -9.78 1.88 -14.88
C GLU A 208 -8.60 1.95 -15.85
N ILE A 209 -7.48 1.30 -15.52
CA ILE A 209 -6.25 1.30 -16.31
C ILE A 209 -6.11 0.03 -17.16
N PHE A 210 -6.39 -1.13 -16.57
CA PHE A 210 -6.19 -2.43 -17.20
C PHE A 210 -7.50 -3.01 -17.71
N TRP A 211 -7.64 -3.06 -19.03
CA TRP A 211 -8.85 -3.52 -19.70
C TRP A 211 -8.66 -4.92 -20.24
N GLN A 212 -9.53 -5.84 -19.86
CA GLN A 212 -9.57 -7.15 -20.49
C GLN A 212 -10.14 -6.99 -21.90
N ILE A 213 -9.37 -7.44 -22.91
CA ILE A 213 -9.72 -7.33 -24.33
C ILE A 213 -9.91 -8.68 -25.00
N HIS A 214 -9.46 -9.74 -24.36
CA HIS A 214 -9.66 -11.12 -24.75
C HIS A 214 -9.74 -11.97 -23.48
N ARG A 215 -10.26 -13.23 -23.59
CA ARG A 215 -10.35 -14.15 -22.43
C ARG A 215 -9.01 -14.37 -21.70
N GLY A 216 -7.89 -14.24 -22.41
CA GLY A 216 -6.54 -14.39 -21.87
C GLY A 216 -5.69 -13.13 -21.96
N THR A 217 -6.23 -11.97 -22.40
CA THR A 217 -5.39 -10.78 -22.64
C THR A 217 -5.98 -9.56 -21.94
N VAL A 218 -5.11 -8.86 -21.21
CA VAL A 218 -5.43 -7.63 -20.49
C VAL A 218 -4.44 -6.56 -20.91
N VAL A 219 -4.91 -5.40 -21.35
CA VAL A 219 -4.08 -4.31 -21.87
C VAL A 219 -4.11 -3.10 -20.93
N ASN A 220 -3.00 -2.41 -20.81
CA ASN A 220 -2.93 -1.11 -20.16
C ASN A 220 -3.45 -0.03 -21.13
N SER A 221 -4.60 0.56 -20.81
CA SER A 221 -5.28 1.57 -21.63
C SER A 221 -4.43 2.83 -21.88
N GLN A 222 -3.57 3.21 -20.95
CA GLN A 222 -2.68 4.37 -21.05
C GLN A 222 -1.58 4.20 -22.12
N HIS A 223 -1.28 2.96 -22.47
CA HIS A 223 -0.29 2.62 -23.50
C HIS A 223 -0.91 2.31 -24.87
N ILE A 224 -2.22 2.35 -25.02
CA ILE A 224 -2.86 2.19 -26.34
C ILE A 224 -2.52 3.43 -27.20
N ALA A 225 -1.95 3.16 -28.37
CA ALA A 225 -1.65 4.19 -29.36
C ALA A 225 -2.81 4.35 -30.35
N LEU A 226 -3.38 3.23 -30.81
CA LEU A 226 -4.43 3.20 -31.81
C LEU A 226 -5.27 1.94 -31.67
N ALA A 227 -6.59 2.05 -31.89
CA ALA A 227 -7.50 0.95 -32.08
C ALA A 227 -8.03 1.01 -33.53
N LYS A 228 -7.68 0.04 -34.37
CA LYS A 228 -8.06 -0.03 -35.78
C LYS A 228 -9.07 -1.13 -36.01
N ARG A 229 -10.12 -0.85 -36.75
CA ARG A 229 -11.10 -1.84 -37.19
C ARG A 229 -10.88 -2.12 -38.68
N ASP A 230 -10.79 -3.39 -39.06
CA ASP A 230 -10.71 -3.81 -40.45
C ASP A 230 -12.09 -3.82 -41.14
N GLU A 231 -12.10 -4.09 -42.45
CA GLU A 231 -13.32 -4.16 -43.25
C GLU A 231 -14.27 -5.32 -42.82
N LEU A 232 -13.74 -6.33 -42.15
CA LEU A 232 -14.49 -7.47 -41.62
C LEU A 232 -15.00 -7.21 -40.19
N GLY A 233 -14.70 -6.04 -39.61
CA GLY A 233 -15.13 -5.63 -38.29
C GLY A 233 -14.25 -6.14 -37.15
N HIS A 234 -13.10 -6.78 -37.43
CA HIS A 234 -12.14 -7.15 -36.39
C HIS A 234 -11.42 -5.92 -35.86
N LEU A 235 -11.23 -5.88 -34.55
CA LEU A 235 -10.57 -4.78 -33.86
C LEU A 235 -9.17 -5.21 -33.42
N THR A 236 -8.18 -4.39 -33.75
CA THR A 236 -6.78 -4.61 -33.39
C THR A 236 -6.23 -3.37 -32.71
N LEU A 237 -5.45 -3.56 -31.64
CA LEU A 237 -4.78 -2.48 -30.91
C LEU A 237 -3.30 -2.45 -31.26
N THR A 238 -2.79 -1.22 -31.42
CA THR A 238 -1.35 -0.94 -31.47
C THR A 238 -0.94 -0.21 -30.20
N LEU A 239 0.17 -0.60 -29.61
CA LEU A 239 0.67 -0.04 -28.34
C LEU A 239 1.86 0.91 -28.56
N LYS A 240 1.99 1.89 -27.66
CA LYS A 240 3.12 2.84 -27.66
C LYS A 240 4.42 2.10 -27.32
N GLY A 241 5.41 2.20 -28.23
CA GLY A 241 6.75 1.66 -27.98
C GLY A 241 6.97 0.20 -28.35
N ARG A 242 5.94 -0.49 -28.88
CA ARG A 242 6.06 -1.84 -29.47
C ARG A 242 5.33 -1.90 -30.81
N LYS A 243 5.75 -2.84 -31.66
CA LYS A 243 5.14 -3.06 -32.99
C LYS A 243 4.07 -4.16 -32.97
N ASP A 244 3.84 -4.74 -31.79
CA ASP A 244 2.87 -5.83 -31.65
C ASP A 244 1.44 -5.31 -31.90
N GLU A 245 0.67 -6.08 -32.65
CA GLU A 245 -0.75 -5.86 -32.85
C GLU A 245 -1.54 -6.87 -32.02
N ILE A 246 -2.41 -6.38 -31.15
CA ILE A 246 -3.18 -7.22 -30.22
C ILE A 246 -4.64 -7.26 -30.65
N ALA A 247 -5.15 -8.46 -30.94
CA ALA A 247 -6.54 -8.65 -31.35
C ALA A 247 -7.51 -8.49 -30.17
N VAL A 248 -8.59 -7.75 -30.37
CA VAL A 248 -9.68 -7.60 -29.41
C VAL A 248 -10.82 -8.55 -29.78
N SER A 249 -11.28 -9.34 -28.84
CA SER A 249 -12.40 -10.22 -29.09
C SER A 249 -13.73 -9.45 -29.20
N ARG A 250 -14.70 -10.00 -29.94
CA ARG A 250 -16.01 -9.36 -30.18
C ARG A 250 -16.73 -8.98 -28.88
N GLN A 251 -16.57 -9.78 -27.84
CA GLN A 251 -17.17 -9.55 -26.53
C GLN A 251 -16.72 -8.23 -25.89
N PHE A 252 -15.46 -7.83 -26.10
CA PHE A 252 -14.85 -6.64 -25.49
C PHE A 252 -14.76 -5.45 -26.44
N ALA A 253 -15.22 -5.58 -27.70
CA ALA A 253 -15.16 -4.53 -28.71
C ALA A 253 -15.99 -3.27 -28.32
N HIS A 254 -16.90 -3.41 -27.37
CA HIS A 254 -17.71 -2.29 -26.85
C HIS A 254 -16.87 -1.24 -26.11
N LEU A 255 -15.71 -1.62 -25.53
CA LEU A 255 -14.78 -0.70 -24.83
C LEU A 255 -14.19 0.36 -25.78
N PHE A 256 -14.21 0.12 -27.09
CA PHE A 256 -13.61 0.94 -28.13
C PHE A 256 -14.65 1.55 -29.10
N LYS A 257 -15.89 1.69 -28.66
CA LYS A 257 -16.90 2.42 -29.44
C LYS A 257 -16.60 3.90 -29.34
N GLN A 258 -16.67 4.60 -30.49
CA GLN A 258 -16.66 6.06 -30.50
C GLN A 258 -17.87 6.58 -29.70
N MET A 259 -17.60 7.59 -28.84
CA MET A 259 -18.65 8.32 -28.15
C MET A 259 -19.43 9.19 -29.12
#